data_a62fe3ceb6723e06ca356dd3082f980d
#
_entry.id   a62fe3ceb6723e06ca356dd3082f980d
#
_cell.length_a   1.000
_cell.length_b   1.000
_cell.length_c   1.000
_cell.angle_alpha   90.00
_cell.angle_beta   90.00
_cell.angle_gamma   90.00
#
_symmetry.space_group_name_H-M   'P 1'
#
loop_
_entity.id
_entity.type
_entity.pdbx_description
1 polymer ?
#
loop_
_entity_poly.entity_id
_entity_poly.type
_entity_poly.pdbx_seq_one_letter_code
_entity_poly.pdbx_strand_id
1 'polypeptide(L)'
;GIKYLETFEFSLVRQLCLSRNKLIRSYPSSIKEIRFLTNLEKGFRFNRFSLFFGAIIYWIIGNFFTSPPKLLSKKNINKTEPLINTDFSIGGFEYSDAFLFDGDARFVFSFVRSASENNCATINYMESIGSYKSENNLWNTKLRNNINGENLEIKSNLIINACGPFVDRQNNISKMVTKHKHVY
;
A
#
# COMPACT_ATOMS: atom_id res chain seq x y z
N GLY A 1 -7.56 -2.10 0.84
CA GLY A 1 -8.63 -1.59 -0.03
C GLY A 1 -10.01 -1.66 0.61
N ILE A 2 -10.53 -2.84 0.92
CA ILE A 2 -11.94 -3.04 1.35
C ILE A 2 -12.32 -2.27 2.63
N LYS A 3 -11.41 -2.07 3.58
CA LYS A 3 -11.70 -1.35 4.83
C LYS A 3 -12.11 0.12 4.64
N TYR A 4 -11.68 0.75 3.55
CA TYR A 4 -12.07 2.14 3.25
C TYR A 4 -13.52 2.29 2.74
N LEU A 5 -14.22 1.18 2.48
CA LEU A 5 -15.66 1.22 2.25
C LEU A 5 -16.43 1.59 3.52
N GLU A 6 -15.87 1.30 4.70
CA GLU A 6 -16.48 1.65 5.98
C GLU A 6 -16.54 3.17 6.20
N THR A 7 -15.58 3.91 5.65
CA THR A 7 -15.51 5.39 5.68
C THR A 7 -16.13 6.03 4.42
N PHE A 8 -16.79 5.23 3.56
CA PHE A 8 -17.42 5.68 2.32
C PHE A 8 -16.47 6.35 1.31
N GLU A 9 -15.18 6.04 1.37
CA GLU A 9 -14.17 6.59 0.47
C GLU A 9 -14.14 5.86 -0.90
N PHE A 10 -15.27 5.84 -1.60
CA PHE A 10 -15.44 5.09 -2.85
C PHE A 10 -14.43 5.47 -3.95
N SER A 11 -14.08 6.75 -4.04
CA SER A 11 -13.08 7.23 -5.01
C SER A 11 -11.70 6.61 -4.75
N LEU A 12 -11.26 6.61 -3.48
CA LEU A 12 -10.02 5.98 -3.05
C LEU A 12 -10.04 4.47 -3.30
N VAL A 13 -11.14 3.79 -2.92
CA VAL A 13 -11.31 2.36 -3.16
C VAL A 13 -11.19 2.03 -4.64
N ARG A 14 -11.81 2.82 -5.52
CA ARG A 14 -11.71 2.63 -6.96
C ARG A 14 -10.26 2.78 -7.46
N GLN A 15 -9.55 3.82 -7.03
CA GLN A 15 -8.16 4.03 -7.40
C GLN A 15 -7.28 2.85 -6.95
N LEU A 16 -7.45 2.39 -5.72
CA LEU A 16 -6.71 1.24 -5.17
C LEU A 16 -7.01 -0.05 -5.93
N CYS A 17 -8.27 -0.32 -6.25
CA CYS A 17 -8.66 -1.50 -7.03
C CYS A 17 -8.06 -1.47 -8.45
N LEU A 18 -8.12 -0.32 -9.14
CA LEU A 18 -7.55 -0.20 -10.48
C LEU A 18 -6.02 -0.31 -10.47
N SER A 19 -5.36 0.27 -9.46
CA SER A 19 -3.91 0.14 -9.27
C SER A 19 -3.53 -1.32 -9.01
N ARG A 20 -4.24 -2.02 -8.12
CA ARG A 20 -4.08 -3.45 -7.88
C ARG A 20 -4.20 -4.27 -9.17
N ASN A 21 -5.26 -4.03 -9.94
CA ASN A 21 -5.50 -4.76 -11.19
C ASN A 21 -4.36 -4.55 -12.20
N LYS A 22 -3.82 -3.32 -12.29
CA LYS A 22 -2.65 -3.01 -13.12
C LYS A 22 -1.41 -3.75 -12.62
N LEU A 23 -1.16 -3.74 -11.31
CA LEU A 23 0.00 -4.42 -10.72
C LEU A 23 -0.03 -5.92 -10.98
N ILE A 24 -1.17 -6.60 -10.80
CA ILE A 24 -1.32 -8.03 -11.11
C ILE A 24 -1.02 -8.32 -12.59
N ARG A 25 -1.46 -7.44 -13.50
CA ARG A 25 -1.18 -7.59 -14.94
C ARG A 25 0.27 -7.32 -15.31
N SER A 26 0.88 -6.30 -14.69
CA SER A 26 2.24 -5.86 -15.03
C SER A 26 3.32 -6.72 -14.40
N TYR A 27 3.04 -7.35 -13.27
CA TYR A 27 4.00 -8.15 -12.49
C TYR A 27 3.44 -9.53 -12.13
N PRO A 28 3.01 -10.35 -13.12
CA PRO A 28 2.33 -11.63 -12.84
C PRO A 28 3.21 -12.69 -12.14
N SER A 29 4.54 -12.53 -12.21
CA SER A 29 5.49 -13.37 -11.48
C SER A 29 5.60 -13.03 -10.00
N SER A 30 5.33 -11.77 -9.63
CA SER A 30 5.52 -11.26 -8.26
C SER A 30 4.20 -11.01 -7.53
N ILE A 31 3.12 -10.73 -8.25
CA ILE A 31 1.82 -10.37 -7.68
C ILE A 31 0.74 -11.29 -8.21
N LYS A 32 0.03 -11.93 -7.30
CA LYS A 32 -1.07 -12.86 -7.62
C LYS A 32 -2.34 -12.48 -6.86
N GLU A 33 -3.46 -12.93 -7.38
CA GLU A 33 -4.72 -12.93 -6.64
C GLU A 33 -4.65 -13.95 -5.50
N ILE A 34 -5.10 -13.56 -4.32
CA ILE A 34 -5.29 -14.43 -3.17
C ILE A 34 -6.72 -14.34 -2.67
N ARG A 35 -7.25 -15.45 -2.16
CA ARG A 35 -8.54 -15.51 -1.49
C ARG A 35 -8.36 -15.27 0.00
N PHE A 36 -9.08 -14.28 0.53
CA PHE A 36 -9.20 -14.02 1.96
C PHE A 36 -10.48 -14.63 2.46
N LEU A 37 -10.36 -15.54 3.41
CA LEU A 37 -11.49 -16.11 4.13
C LEU A 37 -11.68 -15.35 5.44
N THR A 38 -12.87 -14.85 5.66
CA THR A 38 -13.26 -14.16 6.89
C THR A 38 -14.26 -15.01 7.64
N ASN A 39 -13.87 -15.47 8.84
CA ASN A 39 -14.77 -16.13 9.79
C ASN A 39 -15.36 -15.09 10.74
N LEU A 40 -16.67 -15.06 10.89
CA LEU A 40 -17.38 -14.12 11.75
C LEU A 40 -17.98 -14.85 12.95
N GLU A 41 -17.78 -14.27 14.14
CA GLU A 41 -18.27 -14.81 15.38
C GLU A 41 -19.54 -14.10 15.84
N LYS A 42 -20.31 -14.77 16.68
CA LYS A 42 -21.49 -14.19 17.32
C LYS A 42 -21.08 -12.97 18.15
N GLY A 43 -21.77 -11.85 17.97
CA GLY A 43 -21.45 -10.58 18.66
C GLY A 43 -20.52 -9.66 17.89
N PHE A 44 -20.06 -10.05 16.69
CA PHE A 44 -19.33 -9.12 15.85
C PHE A 44 -20.21 -7.92 15.44
N ARG A 45 -19.61 -6.71 15.40
CA ARG A 45 -20.33 -5.44 15.20
C ARG A 45 -21.15 -5.33 13.91
N PHE A 46 -20.80 -6.10 12.89
CA PHE A 46 -21.49 -6.11 11.61
C PHE A 46 -22.14 -7.48 11.33
N ASN A 47 -23.30 -7.44 10.68
CA ASN A 47 -23.92 -8.64 10.16
C ASN A 47 -23.12 -9.21 8.99
N ARG A 48 -23.00 -10.54 8.91
CA ARG A 48 -22.26 -11.22 7.83
C ARG A 48 -22.78 -10.86 6.43
N PHE A 49 -24.08 -10.62 6.28
CA PHE A 49 -24.66 -10.25 4.99
C PHE A 49 -24.26 -8.83 4.58
N SER A 50 -24.19 -7.89 5.53
CA SER A 50 -23.73 -6.53 5.26
C SER A 50 -22.27 -6.50 4.82
N LEU A 51 -21.41 -7.30 5.46
CA LEU A 51 -20.00 -7.41 5.06
C LEU A 51 -19.81 -8.10 3.73
N PHE A 52 -20.58 -9.15 3.48
CA PHE A 52 -20.61 -9.81 2.16
C PHE A 52 -21.08 -8.86 1.06
N PHE A 53 -22.10 -8.05 1.31
CA PHE A 53 -22.55 -7.02 0.37
C PHE A 53 -21.47 -5.96 0.13
N GLY A 54 -20.75 -5.55 1.18
CA GLY A 54 -19.54 -4.71 1.05
C GLY A 54 -18.46 -5.34 0.15
N ALA A 55 -18.25 -6.65 0.28
CA ALA A 55 -17.32 -7.37 -0.59
C ALA A 55 -17.80 -7.43 -2.06
N ILE A 56 -19.11 -7.53 -2.29
CA ILE A 56 -19.68 -7.43 -3.65
C ILE A 56 -19.45 -6.03 -4.22
N ILE A 57 -19.73 -4.97 -3.46
CA ILE A 57 -19.47 -3.59 -3.89
C ILE A 57 -17.97 -3.41 -4.23
N TYR A 58 -17.07 -3.93 -3.38
CA TYR A 58 -15.63 -3.88 -3.63
C TYR A 58 -15.24 -4.55 -4.95
N TRP A 59 -15.82 -5.72 -5.24
CA TRP A 59 -15.59 -6.45 -6.47
C TRP A 59 -16.12 -5.71 -7.71
N ILE A 60 -17.33 -5.09 -7.62
CA ILE A 60 -17.89 -4.26 -8.69
C ILE A 60 -17.02 -3.04 -8.95
N ILE A 61 -16.60 -2.31 -7.90
CA ILE A 61 -15.69 -1.15 -7.99
C ILE A 61 -14.36 -1.55 -8.64
N GLY A 62 -13.90 -2.78 -8.39
CA GLY A 62 -12.72 -3.37 -9.01
C GLY A 62 -12.90 -3.84 -10.46
N ASN A 63 -14.02 -3.50 -11.12
CA ASN A 63 -14.38 -3.88 -12.48
C ASN A 63 -14.39 -5.42 -12.67
N PHE A 64 -14.88 -6.17 -11.67
CA PHE A 64 -15.01 -7.63 -11.75
C PHE A 64 -13.70 -8.38 -12.09
N PHE A 65 -12.57 -7.74 -11.85
CA PHE A 65 -11.25 -8.25 -12.29
C PHE A 65 -10.81 -9.49 -11.53
N THR A 66 -11.11 -9.53 -10.24
CA THR A 66 -10.79 -10.68 -9.38
C THR A 66 -11.96 -11.66 -9.31
N SER A 67 -11.72 -12.82 -8.72
CA SER A 67 -12.79 -13.80 -8.48
C SER A 67 -13.90 -13.22 -7.60
N PRO A 68 -15.19 -13.52 -7.88
CA PRO A 68 -16.30 -12.99 -7.12
C PRO A 68 -16.27 -13.43 -5.65
N PRO A 69 -16.76 -12.60 -4.73
CA PRO A 69 -16.89 -12.99 -3.33
C PRO A 69 -17.90 -14.13 -3.17
N LYS A 70 -17.71 -14.96 -2.13
CA LYS A 70 -18.60 -16.07 -1.81
C LYS A 70 -19.02 -16.00 -0.35
N LEU A 71 -20.31 -16.21 -0.11
CA LEU A 71 -20.83 -16.37 1.24
C LEU A 71 -20.55 -17.79 1.73
N LEU A 72 -20.02 -17.93 2.94
CA LEU A 72 -19.64 -19.21 3.53
C LEU A 72 -20.48 -19.53 4.77
N SER A 73 -20.97 -20.76 4.82
CA SER A 73 -21.54 -21.31 6.05
C SER A 73 -20.41 -21.81 6.99
N LYS A 74 -20.71 -21.94 8.29
CA LYS A 74 -19.81 -22.56 9.28
C LYS A 74 -19.29 -23.93 8.79
N LYS A 75 -20.18 -24.77 8.24
CA LYS A 75 -19.84 -26.08 7.71
C LYS A 75 -18.82 -25.99 6.55
N ASN A 76 -19.01 -25.01 5.65
CA ASN A 76 -18.09 -24.82 4.52
C ASN A 76 -16.73 -24.32 4.99
N ILE A 77 -16.68 -23.39 5.96
CA ILE A 77 -15.42 -22.92 6.54
C ILE A 77 -14.64 -24.10 7.13
N ASN A 78 -15.29 -24.91 7.98
CA ASN A 78 -14.67 -26.08 8.60
C ASN A 78 -14.15 -27.11 7.59
N LYS A 79 -14.85 -27.26 6.45
CA LYS A 79 -14.43 -28.17 5.38
C LYS A 79 -13.24 -27.63 4.60
N THR A 80 -13.21 -26.32 4.33
CA THR A 80 -12.18 -25.68 3.48
C THR A 80 -10.92 -25.39 4.29
N GLU A 81 -11.08 -24.93 5.53
CA GLU A 81 -9.99 -24.53 6.43
C GLU A 81 -10.19 -25.15 7.82
N PRO A 82 -9.84 -26.42 7.99
CA PRO A 82 -10.07 -27.15 9.25
C PRO A 82 -9.32 -26.59 10.46
N LEU A 83 -8.27 -25.77 10.23
CA LEU A 83 -7.48 -25.11 11.29
C LEU A 83 -8.19 -23.92 11.92
N ILE A 84 -9.24 -23.40 11.29
CA ILE A 84 -10.00 -22.28 11.83
C ILE A 84 -10.95 -22.80 12.90
N ASN A 85 -10.82 -22.28 14.14
CA ASN A 85 -11.82 -22.53 15.16
C ASN A 85 -13.15 -21.90 14.75
N THR A 86 -14.19 -22.73 14.66
CA THR A 86 -15.52 -22.28 14.24
C THR A 86 -16.57 -22.43 15.34
N ASP A 87 -16.22 -22.69 16.60
CA ASP A 87 -17.18 -22.97 17.68
C ASP A 87 -18.23 -21.86 17.83
N PHE A 88 -17.80 -20.61 17.79
CA PHE A 88 -18.66 -19.43 17.88
C PHE A 88 -19.01 -18.81 16.51
N SER A 89 -18.65 -19.48 15.41
CA SER A 89 -18.86 -18.97 14.06
C SER A 89 -20.34 -18.92 13.67
N ILE A 90 -20.74 -17.80 13.11
CA ILE A 90 -22.02 -17.61 12.43
C ILE A 90 -21.89 -17.76 10.90
N GLY A 91 -20.74 -18.24 10.40
CA GLY A 91 -20.34 -18.27 9.02
C GLY A 91 -19.45 -17.10 8.66
N GLY A 92 -19.22 -16.90 7.37
CA GLY A 92 -18.31 -15.87 6.90
C GLY A 92 -18.46 -15.61 5.40
N PHE A 93 -17.42 -15.06 4.81
CA PHE A 93 -17.35 -14.86 3.38
C PHE A 93 -15.91 -14.92 2.89
N GLU A 94 -15.74 -15.18 1.62
CA GLU A 94 -14.48 -15.02 0.91
C GLU A 94 -14.52 -13.82 -0.01
N TYR A 95 -13.39 -13.15 -0.15
CA TYR A 95 -13.15 -12.16 -1.20
C TYR A 95 -11.70 -12.24 -1.69
N SER A 96 -11.43 -11.59 -2.81
CA SER A 96 -10.10 -11.60 -3.40
C SER A 96 -9.40 -10.26 -3.28
N ASP A 97 -8.09 -10.29 -3.05
CA ASP A 97 -7.20 -9.14 -3.16
C ASP A 97 -5.85 -9.57 -3.75
N ALA A 98 -4.88 -8.67 -3.83
CA ALA A 98 -3.55 -8.97 -4.31
C ALA A 98 -2.64 -9.45 -3.20
N PHE A 99 -1.71 -10.32 -3.56
CA PHE A 99 -0.67 -10.83 -2.68
C PHE A 99 0.68 -10.76 -3.38
N LEU A 100 1.69 -10.26 -2.67
CA LEU A 100 3.08 -10.23 -3.11
C LEU A 100 3.75 -11.55 -2.75
N PHE A 101 4.06 -12.37 -3.75
CA PHE A 101 4.53 -13.75 -3.57
C PHE A 101 5.86 -13.81 -2.80
N ASP A 102 6.79 -12.93 -3.14
CA ASP A 102 8.12 -12.86 -2.52
C ASP A 102 8.21 -11.82 -1.38
N GLY A 103 7.08 -11.24 -0.98
CA GLY A 103 6.99 -10.21 0.05
C GLY A 103 7.27 -8.79 -0.44
N ASP A 104 6.85 -7.83 0.37
CA ASP A 104 6.90 -6.39 0.06
C ASP A 104 8.33 -5.89 -0.14
N ALA A 105 9.25 -6.31 0.73
CA ALA A 105 10.64 -5.86 0.70
C ALA A 105 11.34 -6.22 -0.61
N ARG A 106 11.15 -7.46 -1.09
CA ARG A 106 11.74 -7.91 -2.35
C ARG A 106 11.14 -7.17 -3.54
N PHE A 107 9.84 -6.96 -3.53
CA PHE A 107 9.16 -6.22 -4.60
C PHE A 107 9.65 -4.76 -4.67
N VAL A 108 9.76 -4.06 -3.54
CA VAL A 108 10.33 -2.69 -3.47
C VAL A 108 11.80 -2.69 -3.92
N PHE A 109 12.61 -3.65 -3.46
CA PHE A 109 14.01 -3.74 -3.85
C PHE A 109 14.19 -3.96 -5.37
N SER A 110 13.23 -4.62 -6.04
CA SER A 110 13.30 -4.77 -7.50
C SER A 110 13.20 -3.43 -8.24
N PHE A 111 12.45 -2.45 -7.72
CA PHE A 111 12.43 -1.10 -8.27
C PHE A 111 13.74 -0.35 -8.05
N VAL A 112 14.34 -0.49 -6.85
CA VAL A 112 15.66 0.09 -6.55
C VAL A 112 16.71 -0.45 -7.51
N ARG A 113 16.72 -1.77 -7.71
CA ARG A 113 17.63 -2.42 -8.65
C ARG A 113 17.41 -1.94 -10.09
N SER A 114 16.16 -1.89 -10.54
CA SER A 114 15.83 -1.38 -11.88
C SER A 114 16.24 0.08 -12.06
N ALA A 115 16.06 0.93 -11.06
CA ALA A 115 16.53 2.31 -11.09
C ALA A 115 18.06 2.38 -11.24
N SER A 116 18.79 1.57 -10.47
CA SER A 116 20.26 1.48 -10.56
C SER A 116 20.74 1.01 -11.94
N GLU A 117 20.07 0.01 -12.52
CA GLU A 117 20.36 -0.48 -13.88
C GLU A 117 20.11 0.60 -14.96
N ASN A 118 19.28 1.61 -14.66
CA ASN A 118 19.01 2.76 -15.51
C ASN A 118 19.78 4.03 -15.09
N ASN A 119 20.98 3.88 -14.53
CA ASN A 119 21.89 4.96 -14.16
C ASN A 119 21.36 5.90 -13.06
N CYS A 120 20.40 5.46 -12.26
CA CYS A 120 20.00 6.20 -11.07
C CYS A 120 20.92 5.86 -9.90
N ALA A 121 21.48 6.86 -9.23
CA ALA A 121 22.21 6.65 -7.98
C ALA A 121 21.21 6.31 -6.87
N THR A 122 21.23 5.07 -6.41
CA THR A 122 20.42 4.57 -5.30
C THR A 122 21.29 4.38 -4.08
N ILE A 123 21.10 5.20 -3.05
CA ILE A 123 22.00 5.27 -1.91
C ILE A 123 21.17 5.17 -0.62
N ASN A 124 21.49 4.19 0.21
CA ASN A 124 20.96 4.07 1.57
C ASN A 124 21.88 4.73 2.61
N TYR A 125 21.42 4.84 3.85
CA TYR A 125 22.14 5.50 4.97
C TYR A 125 22.48 6.98 4.73
N MET A 126 21.86 7.62 3.73
CA MET A 126 21.99 9.04 3.45
C MET A 126 20.75 9.78 3.93
N GLU A 127 20.92 10.62 4.95
CA GLU A 127 19.83 11.44 5.48
C GLU A 127 19.81 12.82 4.78
N SER A 128 18.63 13.22 4.29
CA SER A 128 18.43 14.61 3.85
C SER A 128 18.31 15.51 5.08
N ILE A 129 19.23 16.45 5.22
CA ILE A 129 19.24 17.43 6.31
C ILE A 129 18.74 18.81 5.90
N GLY A 130 18.14 18.91 4.72
CA GLY A 130 17.46 20.08 4.21
C GLY A 130 17.80 20.36 2.75
N SER A 131 16.91 21.14 2.11
CA SER A 131 17.08 21.56 0.73
C SER A 131 16.73 23.04 0.59
N TYR A 132 17.41 23.72 -0.31
CA TYR A 132 17.15 25.12 -0.63
C TYR A 132 17.28 25.37 -2.14
N LYS A 133 16.61 26.37 -2.64
CA LYS A 133 16.69 26.77 -4.03
C LYS A 133 17.76 27.83 -4.21
N SER A 134 18.70 27.61 -5.13
CA SER A 134 19.74 28.57 -5.47
C SER A 134 19.23 29.65 -6.44
N GLU A 135 20.01 30.71 -6.62
CA GLU A 135 19.73 31.80 -7.57
C GLU A 135 19.56 31.29 -9.01
N ASN A 136 20.27 30.23 -9.38
CA ASN A 136 20.17 29.56 -10.67
C ASN A 136 18.94 28.64 -10.81
N ASN A 137 17.99 28.75 -9.89
CA ASN A 137 16.74 27.97 -9.88
C ASN A 137 16.94 26.46 -9.67
N LEU A 138 18.14 26.01 -9.30
CA LEU A 138 18.44 24.63 -8.95
C LEU A 138 18.16 24.36 -7.47
N TRP A 139 17.77 23.16 -7.16
CA TRP A 139 17.69 22.67 -5.80
C TRP A 139 19.06 22.17 -5.34
N ASN A 140 19.52 22.65 -4.20
CA ASN A 140 20.69 22.14 -3.47
C ASN A 140 20.18 21.34 -2.26
N THR A 141 20.45 20.06 -2.23
CA THR A 141 20.05 19.18 -1.13
C THR A 141 21.27 18.76 -0.35
N LYS A 142 21.28 19.09 0.94
CA LYS A 142 22.31 18.66 1.86
C LYS A 142 21.99 17.27 2.40
N LEU A 143 22.96 16.40 2.31
CA LEU A 143 22.90 15.02 2.75
C LEU A 143 23.95 14.76 3.82
N ARG A 144 23.63 13.88 4.76
CA ARG A 144 24.57 13.37 5.75
C ARG A 144 24.65 11.85 5.65
N ASN A 145 25.83 11.33 5.54
CA ASN A 145 26.08 9.91 5.64
C ASN A 145 25.99 9.47 7.11
N ASN A 146 25.01 8.65 7.44
CA ASN A 146 24.78 8.18 8.81
C ASN A 146 25.76 7.09 9.26
N ILE A 147 26.67 6.61 8.38
CA ILE A 147 27.69 5.63 8.73
C ILE A 147 28.97 6.35 9.23
N ASN A 148 29.43 7.36 8.49
CA ASN A 148 30.72 8.03 8.77
C ASN A 148 30.57 9.52 9.12
N GLY A 149 29.37 10.08 9.09
CA GLY A 149 29.08 11.48 9.44
C GLY A 149 29.44 12.50 8.36
N GLU A 150 29.96 12.09 7.22
CA GLU A 150 30.30 13.01 6.13
C GLU A 150 29.09 13.68 5.53
N ASN A 151 29.26 14.95 5.15
CA ASN A 151 28.24 15.72 4.47
C ASN A 151 28.52 15.78 2.97
N LEU A 152 27.46 15.72 2.19
CA LEU A 152 27.45 15.83 0.74
C LEU A 152 26.37 16.83 0.32
N GLU A 153 26.60 17.58 -0.75
CA GLU A 153 25.57 18.43 -1.36
C GLU A 153 25.36 18.00 -2.81
N ILE A 154 24.11 17.80 -3.19
CA ILE A 154 23.72 17.46 -4.56
C ILE A 154 22.84 18.56 -5.14
N LYS A 155 22.96 18.78 -6.46
CA LYS A 155 22.18 19.75 -7.22
C LYS A 155 21.21 19.01 -8.12
N SER A 156 19.96 19.48 -8.19
CA SER A 156 18.93 18.90 -9.04
C SER A 156 17.94 19.95 -9.55
N ASN A 157 17.28 19.64 -10.66
CA ASN A 157 16.21 20.49 -11.19
C ASN A 157 14.91 20.32 -10.39
N LEU A 158 14.70 19.16 -9.77
CA LEU A 158 13.47 18.81 -9.08
C LEU A 158 13.79 17.97 -7.83
N ILE A 159 12.99 18.13 -6.79
CA ILE A 159 12.95 17.24 -5.62
C ILE A 159 11.59 16.58 -5.55
N ILE A 160 11.58 15.27 -5.33
CA ILE A 160 10.38 14.51 -5.03
C ILE A 160 10.46 14.05 -3.58
N ASN A 161 9.59 14.63 -2.74
CA ASN A 161 9.48 14.19 -1.35
C ASN A 161 8.54 12.99 -1.26
N ALA A 162 9.10 11.80 -1.17
CA ALA A 162 8.38 10.54 -1.01
C ALA A 162 8.66 9.89 0.36
N CYS A 163 8.85 10.71 1.41
CA CYS A 163 9.27 10.27 2.74
C CYS A 163 8.15 9.64 3.59
N GLY A 164 6.99 9.29 2.99
CA GLY A 164 5.89 8.65 3.71
C GLY A 164 5.50 9.43 4.97
N PRO A 165 5.50 8.81 6.18
CA PRO A 165 5.16 9.48 7.44
C PRO A 165 6.08 10.67 7.80
N PHE A 166 7.26 10.76 7.22
CA PHE A 166 8.22 11.83 7.49
C PHE A 166 8.14 12.99 6.50
N VAL A 167 7.14 13.02 5.61
CA VAL A 167 6.99 14.04 4.56
C VAL A 167 6.96 15.46 5.13
N ASP A 168 6.23 15.70 6.22
CA ASP A 168 6.12 17.02 6.85
C ASP A 168 7.42 17.44 7.54
N ARG A 169 8.15 16.48 8.15
CA ARG A 169 9.49 16.74 8.69
C ARG A 169 10.42 17.21 7.58
N GLN A 170 10.45 16.51 6.44
CA GLN A 170 11.28 16.90 5.30
C GLN A 170 10.92 18.28 4.73
N ASN A 171 9.62 18.57 4.64
CA ASN A 171 9.15 19.88 4.20
C ASN A 171 9.60 20.99 5.17
N ASN A 172 9.48 20.77 6.48
CA ASN A 172 9.86 21.74 7.51
C ASN A 172 11.36 22.06 7.48
N ILE A 173 12.25 21.06 7.43
CA ILE A 173 13.72 21.28 7.38
C ILE A 173 14.16 21.94 6.08
N SER A 174 13.38 21.77 5.00
CA SER A 174 13.61 22.43 3.70
C SER A 174 12.86 23.75 3.55
N LYS A 175 12.18 24.23 4.61
CA LYS A 175 11.37 25.47 4.65
C LYS A 175 10.33 25.53 3.51
N MET A 176 9.78 24.38 3.15
CA MET A 176 8.76 24.26 2.12
C MET A 176 7.37 24.52 2.74
N VAL A 177 6.65 25.47 2.17
CA VAL A 177 5.25 25.75 2.57
C VAL A 177 4.32 24.84 1.77
N THR A 178 3.57 23.98 2.44
CA THR A 178 2.55 23.14 1.83
C THR A 178 1.16 23.53 2.32
N LYS A 179 0.16 23.42 1.45
CA LYS A 179 -1.24 23.69 1.81
C LYS A 179 -1.87 22.51 2.59
N HIS A 180 -1.25 21.36 2.57
CA HIS A 180 -1.75 20.14 3.20
C HIS A 180 -0.85 19.72 4.35
N LYS A 181 -1.47 19.39 5.50
CA LYS A 181 -0.81 18.67 6.59
C LYS A 181 -1.17 17.20 6.49
N HIS A 182 -0.20 16.34 6.66
CA HIS A 182 -0.44 14.90 6.71
C HIS A 182 -0.76 14.50 8.15
N VAL A 183 -1.86 13.78 8.32
CA VAL A 183 -2.28 13.22 9.62
C VAL A 183 -1.95 11.72 9.58
N TYR A 184 -1.24 11.25 10.60
CA TYR A 184 -0.80 9.84 10.74
C TYR A 184 -1.54 9.15 11.86
#